data_f6d76b578022a4f4c61e055b8414c19a
#
_entry.id   f6d76b578022a4f4c61e055b8414c19a
#
_cell.length_a   1.000
_cell.length_b   1.000
_cell.length_c   1.000
_cell.angle_alpha   90.00
_cell.angle_beta   90.00
_cell.angle_gamma   90.00
#
_symmetry.space_group_name_H-M   'P 1'
#
loop_
_entity.id
_entity.type
_entity.pdbx_description
1 polymer ?
#
loop_
_entity_poly.entity_id
_entity_poly.type
_entity_poly.pdbx_seq_one_letter_code
_entity_poly.pdbx_strand_id
1 'polypeptide(L)'
;MSGEMHIPLETAAELVASLGGADFPHKLWQWLHAQIPLCHLSAARFNQPAADAVVQSVDWLFSRSADGVQDSEPALLSYLEKHWRQDPLLSHITPLQDPQLVLIRHEDIAAQDYVDDVFRRHQISAECNLLGRAADGVYALALYRQRDQPPFALEELALLRRLVALLLPLLVQHARLTVSLRRSQLPSLPHLFDKRLATTGIRLSPREQAMCHCLLQGMSAQGAAVQLGVKESSCKTYIDRAFLKLGVKSKAQLYGWCLACV
;
A
#
# COMPACT_ATOMS: atom_id res chain seq x y z
N MET A 1 -22.88 25.04 24.69
CA MET A 1 -22.40 23.87 25.49
C MET A 1 -21.28 23.25 24.70
N SER A 2 -20.01 23.55 25.05
CA SER A 2 -18.84 22.98 24.41
C SER A 2 -18.70 21.54 24.89
N GLY A 3 -19.21 20.59 24.13
CA GLY A 3 -18.92 19.19 24.36
C GLY A 3 -17.44 18.97 24.03
N GLU A 4 -16.61 18.83 25.04
CA GLU A 4 -15.27 18.26 24.86
C GLU A 4 -15.45 16.85 24.29
N MET A 5 -15.15 16.71 23.01
CA MET A 5 -15.21 15.43 22.33
C MET A 5 -13.97 14.64 22.78
N HIS A 6 -14.18 13.74 23.73
CA HIS A 6 -13.17 12.79 24.19
C HIS A 6 -13.12 11.62 23.21
N ILE A 7 -11.92 11.28 22.74
CA ILE A 7 -11.69 9.96 22.16
C ILE A 7 -11.68 8.98 23.34
N PRO A 8 -12.61 8.03 23.42
CA PRO A 8 -12.54 7.01 24.45
C PRO A 8 -11.22 6.27 24.34
N LEU A 9 -10.49 6.11 25.42
CA LEU A 9 -9.20 5.38 25.46
C LEU A 9 -9.34 3.97 24.88
N GLU A 10 -10.48 3.33 25.10
CA GLU A 10 -10.82 2.01 24.57
C GLU A 10 -10.81 2.01 23.03
N THR A 11 -11.43 3.00 22.40
CA THR A 11 -11.44 3.12 20.91
C THR A 11 -10.03 3.37 20.36
N ALA A 12 -9.25 4.22 21.02
CA ALA A 12 -7.85 4.43 20.61
C ALA A 12 -7.02 3.15 20.75
N ALA A 13 -7.21 2.40 21.83
CA ALA A 13 -6.54 1.12 22.06
C ALA A 13 -6.94 0.08 20.99
N GLU A 14 -8.21 0.00 20.62
CA GLU A 14 -8.70 -0.91 19.57
C GLU A 14 -8.10 -0.57 18.19
N LEU A 15 -8.01 0.72 17.85
CA LEU A 15 -7.34 1.16 16.60
C LEU A 15 -5.87 0.75 16.59
N VAL A 16 -5.15 1.00 17.70
CA VAL A 16 -3.74 0.61 17.82
C VAL A 16 -3.57 -0.90 17.73
N ALA A 17 -4.42 -1.68 18.40
CA ALA A 17 -4.35 -3.15 18.37
C ALA A 17 -4.65 -3.74 16.98
N SER A 18 -5.36 -3.02 16.12
CA SER A 18 -5.69 -3.46 14.75
C SER A 18 -4.65 -3.05 13.68
N LEU A 19 -3.60 -2.31 14.05
CA LEU A 19 -2.57 -1.86 13.10
C LEU A 19 -1.92 -3.04 12.36
N GLY A 20 -1.77 -2.87 11.04
CA GLY A 20 -1.24 -3.91 10.15
C GLY A 20 -2.24 -5.00 9.78
N GLY A 21 -3.35 -5.15 10.52
CA GLY A 21 -4.41 -6.12 10.27
C GLY A 21 -5.45 -5.65 9.27
N ALA A 22 -6.24 -6.59 8.74
CA ALA A 22 -7.33 -6.31 7.79
C ALA A 22 -8.49 -5.51 8.41
N ASP A 23 -8.63 -5.52 9.73
CA ASP A 23 -9.73 -4.87 10.45
C ASP A 23 -9.50 -3.37 10.69
N PHE A 24 -8.26 -2.89 10.61
CA PHE A 24 -7.94 -1.49 10.88
C PHE A 24 -8.77 -0.50 10.04
N PRO A 25 -8.92 -0.68 8.71
CA PRO A 25 -9.72 0.24 7.91
C PRO A 25 -11.20 0.29 8.34
N HIS A 26 -11.75 -0.86 8.74
CA HIS A 26 -13.13 -0.94 9.20
C HIS A 26 -13.34 -0.24 10.56
N LYS A 27 -12.46 -0.48 11.53
CA LYS A 27 -12.50 0.16 12.84
C LYS A 27 -12.30 1.67 12.74
N LEU A 28 -11.37 2.12 11.89
CA LEU A 28 -11.15 3.53 11.62
C LEU A 28 -12.41 4.18 11.01
N TRP A 29 -13.03 3.50 10.02
CA TRP A 29 -14.29 3.92 9.44
C TRP A 29 -15.39 4.07 10.49
N GLN A 30 -15.66 3.03 11.26
CA GLN A 30 -16.72 3.04 12.29
C GLN A 30 -16.53 4.19 13.28
N TRP A 31 -15.32 4.38 13.76
CA TRP A 31 -15.02 5.43 14.70
C TRP A 31 -15.22 6.84 14.12
N LEU A 32 -14.71 7.10 12.91
CA LEU A 32 -14.88 8.41 12.26
C LEU A 32 -16.34 8.66 11.86
N HIS A 33 -17.02 7.67 11.31
CA HIS A 33 -18.41 7.78 10.89
C HIS A 33 -19.37 8.05 12.06
N ALA A 34 -19.07 7.53 13.23
CA ALA A 34 -19.82 7.84 14.45
C ALA A 34 -19.70 9.32 14.91
N GLN A 35 -18.64 10.01 14.49
CA GLN A 35 -18.38 11.42 14.84
C GLN A 35 -18.79 12.38 13.74
N ILE A 36 -18.59 11.98 12.49
CA ILE A 36 -18.75 12.81 11.30
C ILE A 36 -19.48 11.98 10.25
N PRO A 37 -20.67 12.41 9.78
CA PRO A 37 -21.37 11.72 8.70
C PRO A 37 -20.50 11.67 7.44
N LEU A 38 -20.13 10.48 6.98
CA LEU A 38 -19.29 10.23 5.83
C LEU A 38 -19.95 9.18 4.93
N CYS A 39 -19.82 9.31 3.62
CA CYS A 39 -20.21 8.25 2.69
C CYS A 39 -19.06 7.30 2.38
N HIS A 40 -17.83 7.81 2.39
CA HIS A 40 -16.64 7.04 2.03
C HIS A 40 -15.41 7.56 2.76
N LEU A 41 -14.44 6.69 2.97
CA LEU A 41 -13.11 6.95 3.52
C LEU A 41 -12.09 6.24 2.65
N SER A 42 -10.99 6.92 2.32
CA SER A 42 -9.87 6.31 1.63
C SER A 42 -8.54 6.75 2.17
N ALA A 43 -7.51 5.94 1.97
CA ALA A 43 -6.14 6.25 2.35
C ALA A 43 -5.17 5.93 1.22
N ALA A 44 -4.24 6.84 0.97
CA ALA A 44 -3.22 6.70 -0.05
C ALA A 44 -1.87 7.22 0.44
N ARG A 45 -0.80 6.74 -0.19
CA ARG A 45 0.55 7.27 -0.06
C ARG A 45 1.02 7.80 -1.40
N PHE A 46 1.41 9.06 -1.44
CA PHE A 46 2.04 9.72 -2.57
C PHE A 46 3.55 9.55 -2.45
N ASN A 47 4.14 8.81 -3.37
CA ASN A 47 5.56 8.52 -3.38
C ASN A 47 6.35 9.70 -3.91
N GLN A 48 7.05 10.39 -3.03
CA GLN A 48 7.85 11.57 -3.29
C GLN A 48 9.24 11.35 -2.70
N PRO A 49 10.30 11.23 -3.53
CA PRO A 49 11.64 10.82 -3.07
C PRO A 49 12.33 11.89 -2.20
N ALA A 50 11.94 13.16 -2.36
CA ALA A 50 12.42 14.28 -1.55
C ALA A 50 11.29 15.30 -1.39
N ALA A 51 11.40 16.18 -0.40
CA ALA A 51 10.34 17.13 -0.06
C ALA A 51 9.99 18.12 -1.20
N ASP A 52 10.94 18.43 -2.06
CA ASP A 52 10.83 19.32 -3.21
C ASP A 52 10.64 18.56 -4.55
N ALA A 53 10.69 17.24 -4.53
CA ALA A 53 10.54 16.43 -5.73
C ALA A 53 9.09 16.31 -6.18
N VAL A 54 8.88 15.99 -7.44
CA VAL A 54 7.57 15.67 -7.99
C VAL A 54 7.11 14.29 -7.47
N VAL A 55 5.83 14.14 -7.20
CA VAL A 55 5.20 12.85 -6.89
C VAL A 55 5.37 11.91 -8.08
N GLN A 56 5.94 10.73 -7.85
CA GLN A 56 6.24 9.75 -8.90
C GLN A 56 5.13 8.73 -9.11
N SER A 57 4.46 8.36 -8.03
CA SER A 57 3.36 7.39 -8.04
C SER A 57 2.48 7.53 -6.79
N VAL A 58 1.32 6.91 -6.84
CA VAL A 58 0.39 6.82 -5.71
C VAL A 58 0.16 5.36 -5.37
N ASP A 59 0.36 5.01 -4.11
CA ASP A 59 0.00 3.71 -3.56
C ASP A 59 -1.31 3.84 -2.79
N TRP A 60 -2.31 3.09 -3.24
CA TRP A 60 -3.55 2.99 -2.50
C TRP A 60 -3.39 2.04 -1.32
N LEU A 61 -3.79 2.47 -0.15
CA LEU A 61 -3.64 1.69 1.07
C LEU A 61 -4.92 0.91 1.40
N PHE A 62 -6.05 1.62 1.45
CA PHE A 62 -7.36 1.03 1.66
C PHE A 62 -8.49 2.04 1.35
N SER A 63 -9.72 1.53 1.27
CA SER A 63 -10.95 2.32 1.26
C SER A 63 -12.08 1.63 2.01
N ARG A 64 -13.07 2.43 2.46
CA ARG A 64 -14.29 1.95 3.11
C ARG A 64 -15.46 2.88 2.78
N SER A 65 -16.65 2.30 2.58
CA SER A 65 -17.91 3.00 2.41
C SER A 65 -18.99 2.43 3.33
N ALA A 66 -20.07 3.15 3.49
CA ALA A 66 -21.24 2.69 4.26
C ALA A 66 -21.84 1.40 3.68
N ASP A 67 -21.86 1.29 2.35
CA ASP A 67 -22.49 0.17 1.62
C ASP A 67 -21.54 -0.99 1.32
N GLY A 68 -20.30 -0.94 1.83
CA GLY A 68 -19.29 -1.97 1.62
C GLY A 68 -18.18 -1.56 0.63
N VAL A 69 -17.23 -2.49 0.37
CA VAL A 69 -16.00 -2.22 -0.40
C VAL A 69 -16.23 -2.22 -1.92
N GLN A 70 -17.30 -2.84 -2.41
CA GLN A 70 -17.44 -3.22 -3.83
C GLN A 70 -17.66 -2.05 -4.80
N ASP A 71 -18.28 -0.94 -4.36
CA ASP A 71 -18.63 0.15 -5.27
C ASP A 71 -17.48 1.16 -5.52
N SER A 72 -16.42 1.13 -4.71
CA SER A 72 -15.29 2.07 -4.83
C SER A 72 -14.16 1.57 -5.75
N GLU A 73 -14.09 0.28 -6.06
CA GLU A 73 -12.99 -0.30 -6.83
C GLU A 73 -12.86 0.28 -8.26
N PRO A 74 -13.95 0.45 -9.04
CA PRO A 74 -13.86 1.06 -10.37
C PRO A 74 -13.40 2.52 -10.35
N ALA A 75 -13.86 3.31 -9.36
CA ALA A 75 -13.44 4.70 -9.19
C ALA A 75 -11.95 4.77 -8.83
N LEU A 76 -11.51 3.89 -7.94
CA LEU A 76 -10.13 3.76 -7.55
C LEU A 76 -9.22 3.43 -8.74
N LEU A 77 -9.57 2.43 -9.54
CA LEU A 77 -8.79 2.04 -10.72
C LEU A 77 -8.72 3.19 -11.72
N SER A 78 -9.84 3.86 -12.00
CA SER A 78 -9.87 5.04 -12.87
C SER A 78 -8.98 6.16 -12.34
N TYR A 79 -9.03 6.45 -11.04
CA TYR A 79 -8.17 7.44 -10.40
C TYR A 79 -6.69 7.09 -10.55
N LEU A 80 -6.27 5.87 -10.21
CA LEU A 80 -4.88 5.44 -10.27
C LEU A 80 -4.32 5.38 -11.69
N GLU A 81 -5.14 5.01 -12.68
CA GLU A 81 -4.72 4.92 -14.07
C GLU A 81 -4.64 6.27 -14.78
N LYS A 82 -5.62 7.16 -14.51
CA LYS A 82 -5.84 8.34 -15.35
C LYS A 82 -5.71 9.67 -14.60
N HIS A 83 -6.24 9.77 -13.36
CA HIS A 83 -6.58 11.06 -12.78
C HIS A 83 -5.63 11.58 -11.70
N TRP A 84 -4.87 10.72 -11.01
CA TRP A 84 -4.04 11.15 -9.89
C TRP A 84 -3.04 12.28 -10.23
N ARG A 85 -2.60 12.38 -11.52
CA ARG A 85 -1.69 13.45 -11.96
C ARG A 85 -2.38 14.80 -12.13
N GLN A 86 -3.70 14.80 -12.17
CA GLN A 86 -4.55 16.00 -12.29
C GLN A 86 -5.20 16.36 -10.94
N ASP A 87 -4.87 15.62 -9.88
CA ASP A 87 -5.44 15.82 -8.56
C ASP A 87 -4.96 17.15 -7.96
N PRO A 88 -5.88 18.04 -7.56
CA PRO A 88 -5.54 19.31 -6.89
C PRO A 88 -4.67 19.14 -5.64
N LEU A 89 -4.75 17.98 -4.97
CA LEU A 89 -3.90 17.66 -3.81
C LEU A 89 -2.41 17.76 -4.10
N LEU A 90 -1.97 17.54 -5.34
CA LEU A 90 -0.55 17.60 -5.70
C LEU A 90 0.07 18.95 -5.41
N SER A 91 -0.71 20.05 -5.56
CA SER A 91 -0.26 21.41 -5.24
C SER A 91 -0.01 21.62 -3.74
N HIS A 92 -0.69 20.86 -2.89
CA HIS A 92 -0.52 20.87 -1.43
C HIS A 92 0.56 19.91 -0.94
N ILE A 93 0.82 18.84 -1.68
CA ILE A 93 1.79 17.79 -1.31
C ILE A 93 3.23 18.29 -1.45
N THR A 94 3.57 18.97 -2.55
CA THR A 94 4.94 19.39 -2.81
C THR A 94 5.49 20.33 -1.72
N PRO A 95 4.79 21.39 -1.29
CA PRO A 95 5.27 22.32 -0.25
C PRO A 95 4.98 21.82 1.18
N LEU A 96 4.39 20.62 1.36
CA LEU A 96 3.92 20.15 2.66
C LEU A 96 5.08 19.99 3.64
N GLN A 97 5.06 20.74 4.72
CA GLN A 97 5.99 20.62 5.86
C GLN A 97 5.28 20.06 7.10
N ASP A 98 4.21 20.73 7.49
CA ASP A 98 3.37 20.35 8.62
C ASP A 98 2.10 19.65 8.17
N PRO A 99 1.46 18.84 9.02
CA PRO A 99 0.18 18.23 8.70
C PRO A 99 -0.89 19.27 8.35
N GLN A 100 -1.60 19.03 7.26
CA GLN A 100 -2.62 19.95 6.74
C GLN A 100 -3.96 19.24 6.58
N LEU A 101 -5.03 20.05 6.68
CA LEU A 101 -6.38 19.68 6.30
C LEU A 101 -6.71 20.47 5.02
N VAL A 102 -7.03 19.75 3.94
CA VAL A 102 -7.36 20.33 2.64
C VAL A 102 -8.78 19.90 2.25
N LEU A 103 -9.65 20.88 2.04
CA LEU A 103 -11.00 20.66 1.54
C LEU A 103 -11.00 20.85 0.02
N ILE A 104 -11.47 19.85 -0.72
CA ILE A 104 -11.63 19.89 -2.16
C ILE A 104 -13.12 19.76 -2.49
N ARG A 105 -13.63 20.66 -3.31
CA ARG A 105 -14.95 20.60 -3.90
C ARG A 105 -14.82 20.32 -5.39
N HIS A 106 -15.79 19.63 -5.97
CA HIS A 106 -15.76 19.32 -7.39
C HIS A 106 -15.66 20.58 -8.29
N GLU A 107 -16.10 21.72 -7.80
CA GLU A 107 -16.01 23.04 -8.46
C GLU A 107 -14.55 23.53 -8.53
N ASP A 108 -13.68 23.08 -7.64
CA ASP A 108 -12.28 23.50 -7.55
C ASP A 108 -11.39 22.66 -8.50
N ILE A 109 -11.95 21.65 -9.19
CA ILE A 109 -11.23 20.73 -10.07
C ILE A 109 -11.37 21.17 -11.51
N ALA A 110 -10.25 21.51 -12.15
CA ALA A 110 -10.24 21.96 -13.54
C ALA A 110 -10.49 20.83 -14.56
N ALA A 111 -10.06 19.61 -14.25
CA ALA A 111 -10.17 18.44 -15.12
C ALA A 111 -11.58 17.85 -15.09
N GLN A 112 -12.38 18.12 -16.13
CA GLN A 112 -13.80 17.69 -16.18
C GLN A 112 -13.97 16.18 -16.24
N ASP A 113 -13.09 15.46 -16.93
CA ASP A 113 -13.06 14.00 -16.97
C ASP A 113 -12.83 13.39 -15.58
N TYR A 114 -11.97 14.00 -14.76
CA TYR A 114 -11.77 13.60 -13.37
C TYR A 114 -13.04 13.86 -12.54
N VAL A 115 -13.66 15.03 -12.70
CA VAL A 115 -14.92 15.36 -12.01
C VAL A 115 -16.02 14.37 -12.37
N ASP A 116 -16.13 14.02 -13.66
CA ASP A 116 -17.18 13.11 -14.15
C ASP A 116 -16.97 11.67 -13.66
N ASP A 117 -15.75 11.15 -13.78
CA ASP A 117 -15.41 9.76 -13.46
C ASP A 117 -15.41 9.48 -11.94
N VAL A 118 -15.00 10.45 -11.11
CA VAL A 118 -14.83 10.24 -9.68
C VAL A 118 -15.91 10.92 -8.85
N PHE A 119 -16.19 12.20 -9.09
CA PHE A 119 -17.12 12.96 -8.24
C PHE A 119 -18.57 12.79 -8.67
N ARG A 120 -18.90 13.04 -9.93
CA ARG A 120 -20.31 12.99 -10.41
C ARG A 120 -20.86 11.58 -10.42
N ARG A 121 -20.08 10.62 -10.92
CA ARG A 121 -20.47 9.22 -11.01
C ARG A 121 -20.80 8.61 -9.65
N HIS A 122 -20.07 9.00 -8.61
CA HIS A 122 -20.24 8.51 -7.23
C HIS A 122 -21.01 9.49 -6.35
N GLN A 123 -21.61 10.55 -6.95
CA GLN A 123 -22.38 11.57 -6.25
C GLN A 123 -21.63 12.28 -5.13
N ILE A 124 -20.32 12.35 -5.21
CA ILE A 124 -19.48 13.03 -4.22
C ILE A 124 -19.63 14.54 -4.40
N SER A 125 -19.88 15.26 -3.30
CA SER A 125 -20.00 16.73 -3.27
C SER A 125 -18.73 17.40 -2.73
N ALA A 126 -18.08 16.77 -1.77
CA ALA A 126 -16.90 17.32 -1.12
C ALA A 126 -15.97 16.20 -0.62
N GLU A 127 -14.68 16.52 -0.60
CA GLU A 127 -13.62 15.68 -0.09
C GLU A 127 -12.78 16.50 0.90
N CYS A 128 -12.55 15.94 2.10
CA CYS A 128 -11.69 16.51 3.13
C CYS A 128 -10.49 15.61 3.35
N ASN A 129 -9.29 16.12 3.05
CA ASN A 129 -8.04 15.39 3.11
C ASN A 129 -7.22 15.79 4.34
N LEU A 130 -6.77 14.81 5.12
CA LEU A 130 -5.73 14.97 6.12
C LEU A 130 -4.40 14.55 5.50
N LEU A 131 -3.50 15.51 5.29
CA LEU A 131 -2.19 15.29 4.68
C LEU A 131 -1.08 15.34 5.72
N GLY A 132 -0.13 14.42 5.64
CA GLY A 132 1.05 14.43 6.47
C GLY A 132 2.25 13.76 5.81
N ARG A 133 3.42 14.35 6.03
CA ARG A 133 4.70 13.86 5.50
C ARG A 133 5.30 12.82 6.44
N ALA A 134 5.82 11.75 5.86
CA ALA A 134 6.67 10.76 6.51
C ALA A 134 7.96 10.58 5.71
N ALA A 135 8.90 9.79 6.24
CA ALA A 135 10.19 9.56 5.60
C ALA A 135 10.09 8.90 4.20
N ASP A 136 9.00 8.19 3.92
CA ASP A 136 8.76 7.40 2.71
C ASP A 136 7.67 7.98 1.79
N GLY A 137 7.24 9.22 2.02
CA GLY A 137 6.27 9.91 1.19
C GLY A 137 5.26 10.74 1.96
N VAL A 138 4.23 11.22 1.27
CA VAL A 138 3.11 11.95 1.87
C VAL A 138 1.91 11.03 1.95
N TYR A 139 1.33 10.96 3.13
CA TYR A 139 0.13 10.17 3.41
C TYR A 139 -1.10 11.06 3.39
N ALA A 140 -2.16 10.58 2.76
CA ALA A 140 -3.46 11.22 2.71
C ALA A 140 -4.52 10.29 3.28
N LEU A 141 -5.36 10.83 4.16
CA LEU A 141 -6.60 10.21 4.61
C LEU A 141 -7.74 11.09 4.11
N ALA A 142 -8.50 10.60 3.13
CA ALA A 142 -9.57 11.33 2.49
C ALA A 142 -10.94 10.88 3.04
N LEU A 143 -11.76 11.84 3.38
CA LEU A 143 -13.12 11.68 3.88
C LEU A 143 -14.08 12.33 2.88
N TYR A 144 -15.10 11.58 2.46
CA TYR A 144 -16.00 12.01 1.39
C TYR A 144 -17.43 12.22 1.87
N ARG A 145 -18.11 13.20 1.26
CA ARG A 145 -19.52 13.48 1.40
C ARG A 145 -20.26 13.33 0.08
N GLN A 146 -21.47 12.80 0.15
CA GLN A 146 -22.38 12.75 -1.00
C GLN A 146 -23.22 14.03 -1.07
N ARG A 147 -23.90 14.23 -2.21
CA ARG A 147 -24.71 15.43 -2.48
C ARG A 147 -25.91 15.61 -1.55
N ASP A 148 -26.42 14.52 -1.00
CA ASP A 148 -27.53 14.51 -0.04
C ASP A 148 -27.07 14.80 1.41
N GLN A 149 -25.76 14.81 1.65
CA GLN A 149 -25.17 15.15 2.95
C GLN A 149 -24.83 16.65 3.00
N PRO A 150 -24.99 17.31 4.17
CA PRO A 150 -24.59 18.70 4.34
C PRO A 150 -23.08 18.86 4.16
N PRO A 151 -22.58 20.03 3.71
CA PRO A 151 -21.14 20.32 3.69
C PRO A 151 -20.48 20.08 5.06
N PHE A 152 -19.16 19.86 5.08
CA PHE A 152 -18.41 19.75 6.33
C PHE A 152 -18.60 21.01 7.17
N ALA A 153 -19.12 20.86 8.40
CA ALA A 153 -19.28 21.94 9.35
C ALA A 153 -17.93 22.39 9.93
N LEU A 154 -17.84 23.63 10.39
CA LEU A 154 -16.61 24.17 11.00
C LEU A 154 -16.17 23.36 12.23
N GLU A 155 -17.12 22.88 13.01
CA GLU A 155 -16.87 22.04 14.18
C GLU A 155 -16.26 20.69 13.80
N GLU A 156 -16.73 20.09 12.70
CA GLU A 156 -16.19 18.84 12.15
C GLU A 156 -14.77 19.03 11.60
N LEU A 157 -14.53 20.10 10.87
CA LEU A 157 -13.20 20.46 10.38
C LEU A 157 -12.23 20.75 11.54
N ALA A 158 -12.68 21.45 12.57
CA ALA A 158 -11.89 21.69 13.77
C ALA A 158 -11.57 20.40 14.52
N LEU A 159 -12.51 19.45 14.57
CA LEU A 159 -12.27 18.11 15.10
C LEU A 159 -11.21 17.37 14.30
N LEU A 160 -11.38 17.28 12.97
CA LEU A 160 -10.43 16.59 12.07
C LEU A 160 -9.03 17.20 12.21
N ARG A 161 -8.92 18.52 12.32
CA ARG A 161 -7.63 19.19 12.53
C ARG A 161 -6.96 18.79 13.85
N ARG A 162 -7.71 18.54 14.92
CA ARG A 162 -7.16 18.02 16.19
C ARG A 162 -6.76 16.55 16.06
N LEU A 163 -7.55 15.77 15.33
CA LEU A 163 -7.32 14.34 15.14
C LEU A 163 -6.13 14.02 14.22
N VAL A 164 -5.72 14.96 13.39
CA VAL A 164 -4.57 14.82 12.47
C VAL A 164 -3.33 14.26 13.17
N ALA A 165 -3.03 14.79 14.38
CA ALA A 165 -1.86 14.38 15.17
C ALA A 165 -1.90 12.89 15.62
N LEU A 166 -3.08 12.29 15.66
CA LEU A 166 -3.28 10.87 15.97
C LEU A 166 -3.42 10.04 14.68
N LEU A 167 -4.28 10.48 13.78
CA LEU A 167 -4.69 9.69 12.60
C LEU A 167 -3.54 9.46 11.62
N LEU A 168 -2.74 10.47 11.34
CA LEU A 168 -1.63 10.33 10.39
C LEU A 168 -0.54 9.37 10.89
N PRO A 169 -0.04 9.44 12.13
CA PRO A 169 0.88 8.43 12.65
C PRO A 169 0.32 7.01 12.62
N LEU A 170 -0.98 6.82 12.96
CA LEU A 170 -1.63 5.51 12.89
C LEU A 170 -1.67 5.00 11.45
N LEU A 171 -2.02 5.85 10.48
CA LEU A 171 -2.05 5.51 9.06
C LEU A 171 -0.67 5.10 8.55
N VAL A 172 0.38 5.87 8.88
CA VAL A 172 1.77 5.57 8.51
C VAL A 172 2.20 4.22 9.09
N GLN A 173 1.92 3.97 10.37
CA GLN A 173 2.28 2.70 11.02
C GLN A 173 1.49 1.54 10.43
N HIS A 174 0.19 1.70 10.19
CA HIS A 174 -0.63 0.67 9.54
C HIS A 174 -0.05 0.28 8.17
N ALA A 175 0.28 1.26 7.33
CA ALA A 175 0.86 1.01 6.01
C ALA A 175 2.19 0.25 6.10
N ARG A 176 3.09 0.65 6.99
CA ARG A 176 4.39 0.00 7.20
C ARG A 176 4.25 -1.44 7.69
N LEU A 177 3.39 -1.68 8.67
CA LEU A 177 3.12 -3.01 9.20
C LEU A 177 2.47 -3.92 8.14
N THR A 178 1.53 -3.40 7.35
CA THR A 178 0.89 -4.15 6.26
C THR A 178 1.92 -4.59 5.21
N VAL A 179 2.84 -3.71 4.80
CA VAL A 179 3.93 -4.06 3.86
C VAL A 179 4.86 -5.10 4.48
N SER A 180 5.23 -4.94 5.74
CA SER A 180 6.09 -5.90 6.45
C SER A 180 5.44 -7.28 6.55
N LEU A 181 4.17 -7.35 6.93
CA LEU A 181 3.40 -8.59 7.01
C LEU A 181 3.24 -9.25 5.64
N ARG A 182 2.93 -8.49 4.59
CA ARG A 182 2.86 -9.02 3.22
C ARG A 182 4.21 -9.59 2.77
N ARG A 183 5.32 -8.91 3.06
CA ARG A 183 6.67 -9.41 2.76
C ARG A 183 6.99 -10.70 3.51
N SER A 184 6.56 -10.84 4.76
CA SER A 184 6.76 -12.06 5.54
C SER A 184 5.86 -13.22 5.11
N GLN A 185 4.71 -12.92 4.47
CA GLN A 185 3.76 -13.91 3.95
C GLN A 185 4.04 -14.30 2.49
N LEU A 186 4.84 -13.51 1.75
CA LEU A 186 5.25 -13.91 0.42
C LEU A 186 6.13 -15.16 0.52
N PRO A 187 5.79 -16.23 -0.20
CA PRO A 187 6.64 -17.41 -0.20
C PRO A 187 8.02 -17.01 -0.71
N SER A 188 9.05 -17.44 0.03
CA SER A 188 10.43 -17.17 -0.38
C SER A 188 10.70 -17.76 -1.78
N LEU A 189 11.61 -17.15 -2.55
CA LEU A 189 11.98 -17.71 -3.86
C LEU A 189 12.39 -19.19 -3.79
N PRO A 190 13.15 -19.66 -2.78
CA PRO A 190 13.38 -21.09 -2.57
C PRO A 190 12.09 -21.91 -2.40
N HIS A 191 11.10 -21.41 -1.66
CA HIS A 191 9.81 -22.09 -1.51
C HIS A 191 9.02 -22.16 -2.83
N LEU A 192 8.98 -21.06 -3.60
CA LEU A 192 8.38 -21.05 -4.94
C LEU A 192 9.07 -22.03 -5.89
N PHE A 193 10.41 -22.11 -5.80
CA PHE A 193 11.23 -23.04 -6.54
C PHE A 193 10.84 -24.49 -6.25
N ASP A 194 10.77 -24.86 -4.97
CA ASP A 194 10.42 -26.22 -4.54
C ASP A 194 9.00 -26.61 -4.96
N LYS A 195 8.04 -25.67 -4.79
CA LYS A 195 6.66 -25.86 -5.24
C LYS A 195 6.59 -26.13 -6.74
N ARG A 196 7.30 -25.32 -7.53
CA ARG A 196 7.33 -25.53 -8.99
C ARG A 196 8.07 -26.80 -9.40
N LEU A 197 9.19 -27.11 -8.76
CA LEU A 197 9.93 -28.32 -9.00
C LEU A 197 9.05 -29.57 -8.79
N ALA A 198 8.22 -29.58 -7.75
CA ALA A 198 7.28 -30.65 -7.47
C ALA A 198 6.21 -30.84 -8.56
N THR A 199 5.82 -29.75 -9.26
CA THR A 199 4.77 -29.81 -10.31
C THR A 199 5.32 -30.11 -11.70
N THR A 200 6.61 -29.86 -11.97
CA THR A 200 7.20 -30.02 -13.30
C THR A 200 7.75 -31.40 -13.59
N GLY A 201 7.85 -32.27 -12.59
CA GLY A 201 8.45 -33.59 -12.71
C GLY A 201 9.97 -33.59 -12.94
N ILE A 202 10.62 -32.42 -12.93
CA ILE A 202 12.08 -32.29 -13.07
C ILE A 202 12.75 -32.79 -11.79
N ARG A 203 13.73 -33.68 -11.92
CA ARG A 203 14.47 -34.23 -10.78
C ARG A 203 15.86 -33.62 -10.68
N LEU A 204 16.08 -32.82 -9.66
CA LEU A 204 17.41 -32.35 -9.25
C LEU A 204 17.98 -33.25 -8.17
N SER A 205 19.30 -33.41 -8.14
CA SER A 205 19.96 -34.02 -7.00
C SER A 205 19.92 -33.08 -5.79
N PRO A 206 20.07 -33.58 -4.56
CA PRO A 206 20.09 -32.74 -3.35
C PRO A 206 21.11 -31.59 -3.43
N ARG A 207 22.28 -31.83 -4.05
CA ARG A 207 23.31 -30.82 -4.22
C ARG A 207 22.95 -29.75 -5.28
N GLU A 208 22.32 -30.16 -6.39
CA GLU A 208 21.81 -29.23 -7.40
C GLU A 208 20.71 -28.34 -6.85
N GLN A 209 19.78 -28.92 -6.07
CA GLN A 209 18.70 -28.15 -5.42
C GLN A 209 19.24 -27.17 -4.38
N ALA A 210 20.17 -27.61 -3.52
CA ALA A 210 20.81 -26.74 -2.54
C ALA A 210 21.56 -25.57 -3.19
N MET A 211 22.21 -25.80 -4.33
CA MET A 211 22.83 -24.73 -5.12
C MET A 211 21.81 -23.72 -5.65
N CYS A 212 20.70 -24.19 -6.21
CA CYS A 212 19.61 -23.30 -6.65
C CYS A 212 19.07 -22.46 -5.48
N HIS A 213 18.88 -23.05 -4.30
CA HIS A 213 18.44 -22.32 -3.10
C HIS A 213 19.42 -21.21 -2.71
N CYS A 214 20.72 -21.48 -2.66
CA CYS A 214 21.73 -20.47 -2.38
C CYS A 214 21.70 -19.31 -3.38
N LEU A 215 21.59 -19.61 -4.67
CA LEU A 215 21.48 -18.59 -5.73
C LEU A 215 20.22 -17.75 -5.58
N LEU A 216 19.08 -18.36 -5.26
CA LEU A 216 17.78 -17.70 -5.03
C LEU A 216 17.77 -16.83 -3.76
N GLN A 217 18.59 -17.17 -2.78
CA GLN A 217 18.84 -16.33 -1.57
C GLN A 217 19.80 -15.16 -1.84
N GLY A 218 20.24 -14.98 -3.08
CA GLY A 218 21.10 -13.86 -3.45
C GLY A 218 22.60 -14.16 -3.46
N MET A 219 23.02 -15.34 -3.03
CA MET A 219 24.45 -15.68 -2.92
C MET A 219 25.16 -15.73 -4.27
N SER A 220 26.45 -15.47 -4.25
CA SER A 220 27.36 -15.80 -5.36
C SER A 220 27.67 -17.30 -5.36
N ALA A 221 28.19 -17.82 -6.48
CA ALA A 221 28.64 -19.20 -6.56
C ALA A 221 29.72 -19.53 -5.51
N GLN A 222 30.63 -18.57 -5.24
CA GLN A 222 31.65 -18.68 -4.21
C GLN A 222 31.05 -18.73 -2.79
N GLY A 223 30.07 -17.84 -2.50
CA GLY A 223 29.35 -17.84 -1.22
C GLY A 223 28.59 -19.16 -0.99
N ALA A 224 27.95 -19.69 -2.04
CA ALA A 224 27.27 -20.97 -1.98
C ALA A 224 28.25 -22.15 -1.76
N ALA A 225 29.42 -22.10 -2.37
CA ALA A 225 30.48 -23.12 -2.14
C ALA A 225 30.92 -23.17 -0.69
N VAL A 226 31.16 -22.00 -0.07
CA VAL A 226 31.51 -21.88 1.35
C VAL A 226 30.38 -22.41 2.23
N GLN A 227 29.16 -22.01 1.99
CA GLN A 227 28.00 -22.43 2.80
C GLN A 227 27.74 -23.94 2.73
N LEU A 228 27.94 -24.56 1.57
CA LEU A 228 27.67 -25.99 1.36
C LEU A 228 28.90 -26.87 1.60
N GLY A 229 30.03 -26.30 1.98
CA GLY A 229 31.27 -27.02 2.25
C GLY A 229 31.83 -27.77 1.03
N VAL A 230 31.69 -27.18 -0.18
CA VAL A 230 32.17 -27.78 -1.42
C VAL A 230 33.21 -26.88 -2.10
N LYS A 231 34.04 -27.49 -2.98
CA LYS A 231 34.98 -26.71 -3.79
C LYS A 231 34.22 -25.85 -4.81
N GLU A 232 34.72 -24.66 -5.12
CA GLU A 232 34.10 -23.74 -6.08
C GLU A 232 33.93 -24.36 -7.46
N SER A 233 34.87 -25.17 -7.92
CA SER A 233 34.77 -25.92 -9.17
C SER A 233 33.59 -26.91 -9.19
N SER A 234 33.35 -27.57 -8.06
CA SER A 234 32.19 -28.46 -7.89
C SER A 234 30.87 -27.70 -7.87
N CYS A 235 30.87 -26.53 -7.24
CA CYS A 235 29.71 -25.63 -7.22
C CYS A 235 29.28 -25.25 -8.64
N LYS A 236 30.21 -24.82 -9.50
CA LYS A 236 29.94 -24.51 -10.90
C LYS A 236 29.31 -25.69 -11.65
N THR A 237 29.86 -26.89 -11.44
CA THR A 237 29.32 -28.11 -12.05
C THR A 237 27.90 -28.41 -11.62
N TYR A 238 27.56 -28.22 -10.32
CA TYR A 238 26.18 -28.42 -9.84
C TYR A 238 25.22 -27.39 -10.41
N ILE A 239 25.65 -26.13 -10.50
CA ILE A 239 24.85 -25.05 -11.12
C ILE A 239 24.58 -25.36 -12.58
N ASP A 240 25.60 -25.69 -13.36
CA ASP A 240 25.48 -25.98 -14.80
C ASP A 240 24.52 -27.16 -15.06
N ARG A 241 24.62 -28.22 -14.24
CA ARG A 241 23.72 -29.39 -14.33
C ARG A 241 22.28 -29.03 -13.93
N ALA A 242 22.10 -28.27 -12.89
CA ALA A 242 20.76 -27.80 -12.48
C ALA A 242 20.14 -26.92 -13.58
N PHE A 243 20.90 -25.97 -14.11
CA PHE A 243 20.43 -25.06 -15.16
C PHE A 243 20.05 -25.81 -16.43
N LEU A 244 20.86 -26.82 -16.85
CA LEU A 244 20.53 -27.65 -17.97
C LEU A 244 19.20 -28.39 -17.78
N LYS A 245 18.98 -28.99 -16.59
CA LYS A 245 17.76 -29.73 -16.29
C LYS A 245 16.51 -28.81 -16.19
N LEU A 246 16.69 -27.56 -15.71
CA LEU A 246 15.63 -26.58 -15.60
C LEU A 246 15.35 -25.82 -16.91
N GLY A 247 16.22 -25.98 -17.93
CA GLY A 247 16.12 -25.23 -19.18
C GLY A 247 16.45 -23.75 -19.05
N VAL A 248 17.27 -23.35 -18.05
CA VAL A 248 17.67 -21.97 -17.80
C VAL A 248 19.17 -21.79 -18.07
N LYS A 249 19.58 -20.56 -18.39
CA LYS A 249 20.98 -20.25 -18.76
C LYS A 249 21.62 -19.22 -17.83
N SER A 250 20.88 -18.64 -16.89
CA SER A 250 21.37 -17.61 -15.98
C SER A 250 20.60 -17.56 -14.67
N LYS A 251 21.20 -16.93 -13.67
CA LYS A 251 20.53 -16.64 -12.38
C LYS A 251 19.24 -15.84 -12.58
N ALA A 252 19.24 -14.87 -13.50
CA ALA A 252 18.04 -14.10 -13.81
C ALA A 252 16.91 -14.98 -14.38
N GLN A 253 17.26 -15.92 -15.27
CA GLN A 253 16.29 -16.89 -15.80
C GLN A 253 15.82 -17.88 -14.73
N LEU A 254 16.66 -18.25 -13.75
CA LEU A 254 16.24 -19.04 -12.61
C LEU A 254 15.19 -18.30 -11.77
N TYR A 255 15.36 -16.99 -11.52
CA TYR A 255 14.34 -16.16 -10.88
C TYR A 255 13.02 -16.14 -11.68
N GLY A 256 13.09 -15.88 -12.99
CA GLY A 256 11.93 -15.92 -13.88
C GLY A 256 11.24 -17.28 -13.87
N TRP A 257 12.03 -18.36 -13.87
CA TRP A 257 11.51 -19.73 -13.78
C TRP A 257 10.72 -19.95 -12.49
N CYS A 258 11.13 -19.42 -11.33
CA CYS A 258 10.39 -19.52 -10.07
C CYS A 258 9.07 -18.73 -10.10
N LEU A 259 9.04 -17.58 -10.76
CA LEU A 259 7.89 -16.64 -10.76
C LEU A 259 6.83 -16.99 -11.81
N ALA A 260 7.12 -17.78 -12.82
CA ALA A 260 6.19 -18.08 -13.93
C ALA A 260 5.00 -18.99 -13.55
N CYS A 261 4.73 -19.20 -12.27
CA CYS A 261 3.60 -19.96 -11.72
C CYS A 261 2.80 -19.17 -10.66
N VAL A 262 2.94 -17.86 -10.62
CA VAL A 262 2.13 -16.99 -9.75
C VAL A 262 1.06 -16.32 -10.58
#